data_a96789f10745400c236ba560829fd5a8
#
_entry.id   a96789f10745400c236ba560829fd5a8
#
_cell.length_a   1.000
_cell.length_b   1.000
_cell.length_c   1.000
_cell.angle_alpha   90.00
_cell.angle_beta   90.00
_cell.angle_gamma   90.00
#
_symmetry.space_group_name_H-M   'P 1'
#
loop_
_entity.id
_entity.type
_entity.pdbx_description
1 polymer ?
#
loop_
_entity_poly.entity_id
_entity_poly.type
_entity_poly.pdbx_seq_one_letter_code
_entity_poly.pdbx_strand_id
1 'polypeptide(L)'
;MKRIIYYFKKDIVLTVSWVLAAASAFLVRPDKGYAGYIDWRSLGILWSLMIITKGYMNNGIFEKIGHALLLRTRKMWQLVSVLVALCFFSSMLITNDVSLITFVPFAIMMLKQCDRQELMIPVVVLQTIAANLGSMLTPIGNPQNLYLYGLAGVGAGQFIMWLLPYTIVSATILIISIMLLKNKNADVSMKDTDDNSGQKAEPVNVLLYTILFIIALLVVARVLPWYVLTVLVLVTTFIIERNVLLKADYALLLTFVGFFIFTGNMGRIEPVALFLSGIADGREIGVGIITSQCISNVPAALLLSGFTHNIKNLALGVNIGGLGTLIASMASLISYKQYVNEVPDGKGKYFVTFTVYNVIFLIVLYACTKFI
;
A
#
# COMPACT_ATOMS: atom_id res chain seq x y z
N MET A 1 15.50 24.89 3.35
CA MET A 1 14.20 25.40 3.78
C MET A 1 13.11 25.36 2.69
N LYS A 2 13.29 25.99 1.49
CA LYS A 2 12.28 26.01 0.41
C LYS A 2 11.81 24.59 -0.05
N ARG A 3 12.72 23.62 -0.17
CA ARG A 3 12.37 22.22 -0.51
C ARG A 3 11.50 21.52 0.55
N ILE A 4 11.81 21.72 1.83
CA ILE A 4 11.03 21.13 2.94
C ILE A 4 9.62 21.70 2.94
N ILE A 5 9.48 23.04 2.84
CA ILE A 5 8.18 23.72 2.75
C ILE A 5 7.36 23.23 1.54
N TYR A 6 8.03 22.92 0.42
CA TYR A 6 7.38 22.37 -0.75
C TYR A 6 6.78 20.98 -0.49
N TYR A 7 7.50 20.08 0.21
CA TYR A 7 6.98 18.75 0.59
C TYR A 7 5.77 18.87 1.52
N PHE A 8 5.83 19.73 2.54
CA PHE A 8 4.69 19.97 3.43
C PHE A 8 3.46 20.54 2.71
N LYS A 9 3.63 21.42 1.72
CA LYS A 9 2.51 21.94 0.92
C LYS A 9 1.89 20.89 -0.02
N LYS A 10 2.67 19.90 -0.44
CA LYS A 10 2.23 18.89 -1.40
C LYS A 10 1.58 17.68 -0.74
N ASP A 11 1.96 17.35 0.50
CA ASP A 11 1.47 16.19 1.25
C ASP A 11 0.71 16.65 2.49
N ILE A 12 -0.63 16.57 2.39
CA ILE A 12 -1.54 16.97 3.47
C ILE A 12 -1.35 16.07 4.70
N VAL A 13 -1.13 14.76 4.49
CA VAL A 13 -1.01 13.79 5.60
C VAL A 13 0.26 14.06 6.39
N LEU A 14 1.37 14.34 5.70
CA LEU A 14 2.61 14.77 6.33
C LEU A 14 2.39 16.05 7.16
N THR A 15 1.72 17.04 6.57
CA THR A 15 1.48 18.32 7.26
C THR A 15 0.62 18.11 8.51
N VAL A 16 -0.47 17.36 8.41
CA VAL A 16 -1.35 17.06 9.54
C VAL A 16 -0.58 16.32 10.64
N SER A 17 0.22 15.31 10.31
CA SER A 17 0.99 14.55 11.30
C SER A 17 1.94 15.44 12.12
N TRP A 18 2.64 16.36 11.47
CA TRP A 18 3.55 17.28 12.14
C TRP A 18 2.87 18.42 12.89
N VAL A 19 1.73 18.91 12.40
CA VAL A 19 0.89 19.85 13.16
C VAL A 19 0.38 19.21 14.43
N LEU A 20 -0.11 17.98 14.37
CA LEU A 20 -0.55 17.21 15.54
C LEU A 20 0.60 16.94 16.52
N ALA A 21 1.78 16.52 15.99
CA ALA A 21 2.99 16.34 16.81
C ALA A 21 3.40 17.63 17.51
N ALA A 22 3.44 18.76 16.79
CA ALA A 22 3.78 20.06 17.35
C ALA A 22 2.74 20.52 18.39
N ALA A 23 1.45 20.41 18.09
CA ALA A 23 0.38 20.75 19.02
C ALA A 23 0.46 19.91 20.30
N SER A 24 0.71 18.60 20.19
CA SER A 24 0.86 17.72 21.35
C SER A 24 2.11 18.03 22.18
N ALA A 25 3.16 18.58 21.59
CA ALA A 25 4.38 18.96 22.28
C ALA A 25 4.18 20.17 23.24
N PHE A 26 3.13 20.98 23.04
CA PHE A 26 2.74 22.00 24.01
C PHE A 26 2.08 21.40 25.26
N LEU A 27 1.42 20.24 25.14
CA LEU A 27 0.78 19.55 26.25
C LEU A 27 1.77 18.65 26.99
N VAL A 28 2.63 17.96 26.26
CA VAL A 28 3.69 17.10 26.78
C VAL A 28 5.02 17.62 26.28
N ARG A 29 5.79 18.27 27.17
CA ARG A 29 7.06 18.88 26.79
C ARG A 29 8.04 17.84 26.25
N PRO A 30 8.81 18.17 25.18
CA PRO A 30 9.84 17.29 24.64
C PRO A 30 10.87 16.88 25.68
N ASP A 31 11.08 15.59 25.82
CA ASP A 31 12.05 14.97 26.70
C ASP A 31 12.76 13.79 26.01
N LYS A 32 13.66 13.11 26.72
CA LYS A 32 14.39 11.93 26.19
C LYS A 32 13.47 10.76 25.81
N GLY A 33 12.24 10.73 26.34
CA GLY A 33 11.24 9.71 26.04
C GLY A 33 10.71 9.79 24.60
N TYR A 34 10.80 10.96 23.94
CA TYR A 34 10.34 11.12 22.55
C TYR A 34 11.05 10.17 21.56
N ALA A 35 12.34 9.92 21.77
CA ALA A 35 13.09 8.97 20.95
C ALA A 35 12.57 7.52 21.10
N GLY A 36 11.99 7.21 22.27
CA GLY A 36 11.39 5.91 22.56
C GLY A 36 10.01 5.70 21.93
N TYR A 37 9.33 6.76 21.46
CA TYR A 37 8.07 6.61 20.74
C TYR A 37 8.27 6.06 19.33
N ILE A 38 9.45 6.30 18.76
CA ILE A 38 9.72 6.00 17.36
C ILE A 38 10.07 4.53 17.20
N ASP A 39 9.29 3.80 16.40
CA ASP A 39 9.60 2.43 16.00
C ASP A 39 10.65 2.42 14.88
N TRP A 40 11.92 2.50 15.30
CA TRP A 40 13.08 2.49 14.41
C TRP A 40 13.16 1.20 13.58
N ARG A 41 12.67 0.07 14.12
CA ARG A 41 12.64 -1.21 13.42
C ARG A 41 11.73 -1.13 12.19
N SER A 42 10.50 -0.72 12.39
CA SER A 42 9.54 -0.59 11.28
C SER A 42 9.98 0.44 10.25
N LEU A 43 10.51 1.59 10.69
CA LEU A 43 11.04 2.60 9.76
C LEU A 43 12.22 2.09 8.94
N GLY A 44 13.17 1.40 9.57
CA GLY A 44 14.35 0.85 8.88
C GLY A 44 13.98 -0.23 7.86
N ILE A 45 13.07 -1.14 8.20
CA ILE A 45 12.60 -2.18 7.29
C ILE A 45 11.80 -1.53 6.14
N LEU A 46 10.90 -0.60 6.45
CA LEU A 46 10.08 0.10 5.45
C LEU A 46 10.95 0.85 4.45
N TRP A 47 11.92 1.63 4.93
CA TRP A 47 12.89 2.32 4.08
C TRP A 47 13.66 1.34 3.18
N SER A 48 14.15 0.23 3.76
CA SER A 48 14.90 -0.78 3.01
C SER A 48 14.06 -1.42 1.90
N LEU A 49 12.81 -1.80 2.20
CA LEU A 49 11.88 -2.34 1.21
C LEU A 49 11.55 -1.33 0.11
N MET A 50 11.38 -0.04 0.45
CA MET A 50 11.17 1.02 -0.54
C MET A 50 12.35 1.14 -1.52
N ILE A 51 13.59 1.07 -1.03
CA ILE A 51 14.79 1.13 -1.87
C ILE A 51 14.87 -0.10 -2.77
N ILE A 52 14.69 -1.30 -2.23
CA ILE A 52 14.73 -2.56 -3.00
C ILE A 52 13.68 -2.53 -4.13
N THR A 53 12.44 -2.14 -3.81
CA THR A 53 11.37 -2.08 -4.81
C THR A 53 11.62 -1.02 -5.88
N LYS A 54 12.21 0.14 -5.53
CA LYS A 54 12.64 1.14 -6.52
C LYS A 54 13.79 0.64 -7.39
N GLY A 55 14.69 -0.15 -6.85
CA GLY A 55 15.72 -0.85 -7.61
C GLY A 55 15.13 -1.80 -8.65
N TYR A 56 14.15 -2.62 -8.28
CA TYR A 56 13.42 -3.48 -9.21
C TYR A 56 12.69 -2.69 -10.30
N MET A 57 12.00 -1.59 -9.95
CA MET A 57 11.33 -0.72 -10.91
C MET A 57 12.34 -0.12 -11.92
N ASN A 58 13.47 0.40 -11.45
CA ASN A 58 14.50 0.97 -12.32
C ASN A 58 15.08 -0.05 -13.31
N ASN A 59 15.06 -1.34 -12.96
CA ASN A 59 15.55 -2.42 -13.80
C ASN A 59 14.43 -3.09 -14.65
N GLY A 60 13.22 -2.52 -14.68
CA GLY A 60 12.14 -2.95 -15.56
C GLY A 60 11.64 -4.38 -15.35
N ILE A 61 11.79 -4.93 -14.13
CA ILE A 61 11.42 -6.33 -13.85
C ILE A 61 9.92 -6.53 -13.94
N PHE A 62 9.15 -5.59 -13.39
CA PHE A 62 7.70 -5.71 -13.33
C PHE A 62 7.07 -5.59 -14.72
N GLU A 63 7.62 -4.72 -15.57
CA GLU A 63 7.21 -4.57 -16.96
C GLU A 63 7.47 -5.86 -17.75
N LYS A 64 8.62 -6.51 -17.56
CA LYS A 64 8.95 -7.79 -18.20
C LYS A 64 7.99 -8.90 -17.77
N ILE A 65 7.71 -9.01 -16.47
CA ILE A 65 6.76 -10.00 -15.94
C ILE A 65 5.36 -9.74 -16.51
N GLY A 66 4.90 -8.49 -16.48
CA GLY A 66 3.62 -8.09 -17.03
C GLY A 66 3.50 -8.45 -18.52
N HIS A 67 4.47 -8.07 -19.32
CA HIS A 67 4.48 -8.34 -20.77
C HIS A 67 4.47 -9.85 -21.07
N ALA A 68 5.30 -10.63 -20.36
CA ALA A 68 5.36 -12.09 -20.57
C ALA A 68 4.03 -12.80 -20.26
N LEU A 69 3.28 -12.32 -19.26
CA LEU A 69 1.97 -12.88 -18.91
C LEU A 69 0.90 -12.48 -19.92
N LEU A 70 0.96 -11.27 -20.48
CA LEU A 70 -0.02 -10.77 -21.43
C LEU A 70 0.06 -11.44 -22.80
N LEU A 71 1.24 -11.83 -23.26
CA LEU A 71 1.42 -12.54 -24.52
C LEU A 71 0.60 -13.85 -24.62
N ARG A 72 0.13 -14.37 -23.50
CA ARG A 72 -0.69 -15.60 -23.43
C ARG A 72 -2.20 -15.33 -23.41
N THR A 73 -2.63 -14.08 -23.44
CA THR A 73 -4.06 -13.71 -23.35
C THR A 73 -4.68 -13.62 -24.75
N ARG A 74 -5.85 -14.24 -24.93
CA ARG A 74 -6.63 -14.24 -26.18
C ARG A 74 -7.98 -13.53 -26.05
N LYS A 75 -8.56 -13.52 -24.87
CA LYS A 75 -9.87 -12.93 -24.57
C LYS A 75 -9.72 -11.78 -23.56
N MET A 76 -10.61 -10.79 -23.66
CA MET A 76 -10.57 -9.62 -22.77
C MET A 76 -10.67 -9.97 -21.27
N TRP A 77 -11.48 -10.99 -20.89
CA TRP A 77 -11.52 -11.41 -19.49
C TRP A 77 -10.18 -11.96 -19.00
N GLN A 78 -9.40 -12.64 -19.85
CA GLN A 78 -8.05 -13.13 -19.51
C GLN A 78 -7.10 -11.95 -19.31
N LEU A 79 -7.12 -10.98 -20.24
CA LEU A 79 -6.32 -9.77 -20.13
C LEU A 79 -6.61 -9.03 -18.84
N VAL A 80 -7.88 -8.74 -18.54
CA VAL A 80 -8.29 -8.05 -17.31
C VAL A 80 -7.93 -8.87 -16.07
N SER A 81 -8.13 -10.20 -16.10
CA SER A 81 -7.75 -11.08 -14.98
C SER A 81 -6.25 -11.02 -14.70
N VAL A 82 -5.40 -11.03 -15.73
CA VAL A 82 -3.94 -10.91 -15.56
C VAL A 82 -3.58 -9.53 -14.99
N LEU A 83 -4.16 -8.45 -15.52
CA LEU A 83 -3.87 -7.09 -15.04
C LEU A 83 -4.27 -6.89 -13.58
N VAL A 84 -5.41 -7.41 -13.16
CA VAL A 84 -5.89 -7.35 -11.77
C VAL A 84 -5.07 -8.29 -10.87
N ALA A 85 -4.78 -9.51 -11.33
CA ALA A 85 -3.97 -10.47 -10.59
C ALA A 85 -2.54 -9.98 -10.37
N LEU A 86 -1.94 -9.30 -11.35
CA LEU A 86 -0.63 -8.64 -11.19
C LEU A 86 -0.65 -7.67 -10.00
N CYS A 87 -1.68 -6.83 -9.88
CA CYS A 87 -1.80 -5.92 -8.74
C CYS A 87 -2.04 -6.68 -7.43
N PHE A 88 -2.89 -7.71 -7.44
CA PHE A 88 -3.25 -8.49 -6.26
C PHE A 88 -2.04 -9.24 -5.67
N PHE A 89 -1.33 -10.00 -6.49
CA PHE A 89 -0.20 -10.82 -6.01
C PHE A 89 1.08 -10.02 -5.81
N SER A 90 1.38 -9.06 -6.69
CA SER A 90 2.58 -8.24 -6.51
C SER A 90 2.50 -7.38 -5.25
N SER A 91 1.33 -6.83 -4.91
CA SER A 91 1.15 -6.03 -3.70
C SER A 91 1.40 -6.79 -2.40
N MET A 92 1.34 -8.12 -2.42
CA MET A 92 1.74 -8.94 -1.27
C MET A 92 3.24 -8.88 -0.97
N LEU A 93 4.05 -8.51 -1.96
CA LEU A 93 5.51 -8.57 -1.90
C LEU A 93 6.19 -7.19 -1.99
N ILE A 94 5.62 -6.25 -2.80
CA ILE A 94 6.28 -4.98 -3.16
C ILE A 94 5.51 -3.72 -2.73
N THR A 95 4.52 -3.86 -1.89
CA THR A 95 3.54 -2.85 -1.46
C THR A 95 2.48 -2.48 -2.51
N ASN A 96 1.30 -2.11 -2.02
CA ASN A 96 0.17 -1.70 -2.85
C ASN A 96 0.49 -0.48 -3.73
N ASP A 97 1.20 0.52 -3.18
CA ASP A 97 1.51 1.76 -3.89
C ASP A 97 2.44 1.49 -5.08
N VAL A 98 3.50 0.71 -4.88
CA VAL A 98 4.45 0.34 -5.94
C VAL A 98 3.78 -0.50 -7.02
N SER A 99 2.92 -1.45 -6.61
CA SER A 99 2.14 -2.26 -7.53
C SER A 99 1.28 -1.38 -8.46
N LEU A 100 0.56 -0.40 -7.91
CA LEU A 100 -0.29 0.49 -8.70
C LEU A 100 0.49 1.48 -9.57
N ILE A 101 1.60 2.04 -9.05
CA ILE A 101 2.47 2.91 -9.86
C ILE A 101 2.96 2.19 -11.11
N THR A 102 3.21 0.90 -11.01
CA THR A 102 3.74 0.08 -12.11
C THR A 102 2.64 -0.41 -13.05
N PHE A 103 1.61 -1.04 -12.51
CA PHE A 103 0.67 -1.80 -13.33
C PHE A 103 -0.56 -1.03 -13.80
N VAL A 104 -0.90 0.13 -13.20
CA VAL A 104 -2.02 0.95 -13.71
C VAL A 104 -1.69 1.63 -15.03
N PRO A 105 -0.53 2.33 -15.20
CA PRO A 105 -0.16 2.87 -16.51
C PRO A 105 -0.05 1.79 -17.57
N PHE A 106 0.48 0.62 -17.18
CA PHE A 106 0.59 -0.53 -18.07
C PHE A 106 -0.79 -1.04 -18.54
N ALA A 107 -1.77 -1.13 -17.63
CA ALA A 107 -3.14 -1.52 -17.97
C ALA A 107 -3.80 -0.49 -18.91
N ILE A 108 -3.62 0.81 -18.63
CA ILE A 108 -4.15 1.89 -19.48
C ILE A 108 -3.56 1.79 -20.90
N MET A 109 -2.25 1.59 -21.01
CA MET A 109 -1.57 1.40 -22.30
C MET A 109 -2.13 0.19 -23.06
N MET A 110 -2.23 -0.96 -22.40
CA MET A 110 -2.76 -2.19 -23.03
C MET A 110 -4.19 -2.03 -23.51
N LEU A 111 -5.06 -1.41 -22.70
CA LEU A 111 -6.45 -1.19 -23.09
C LEU A 111 -6.60 -0.17 -24.23
N LYS A 112 -5.69 0.80 -24.35
CA LYS A 112 -5.60 1.70 -25.51
C LYS A 112 -5.17 0.94 -26.78
N GLN A 113 -4.16 0.08 -26.69
CA GLN A 113 -3.68 -0.74 -27.82
C GLN A 113 -4.74 -1.71 -28.34
N CYS A 114 -5.56 -2.25 -27.43
CA CYS A 114 -6.69 -3.11 -27.78
C CYS A 114 -7.95 -2.37 -28.23
N ASP A 115 -7.94 -1.02 -28.27
CA ASP A 115 -9.10 -0.17 -28.56
C ASP A 115 -10.31 -0.45 -27.63
N ARG A 116 -10.01 -0.64 -26.32
CA ARG A 116 -10.99 -0.99 -25.27
C ARG A 116 -10.99 0.06 -24.14
N GLN A 117 -11.08 1.31 -24.51
CA GLN A 117 -11.03 2.43 -23.57
C GLN A 117 -12.20 2.42 -22.58
N GLU A 118 -13.34 1.84 -22.96
CA GLU A 118 -14.51 1.69 -22.09
C GLU A 118 -14.24 0.83 -20.84
N LEU A 119 -13.22 -0.04 -20.88
CA LEU A 119 -12.82 -0.90 -19.76
C LEU A 119 -11.81 -0.24 -18.83
N MET A 120 -11.23 0.93 -19.18
CA MET A 120 -10.19 1.55 -18.37
C MET A 120 -10.65 1.84 -16.94
N ILE A 121 -11.82 2.46 -16.77
CA ILE A 121 -12.33 2.81 -15.43
C ILE A 121 -12.52 1.55 -14.58
N PRO A 122 -13.33 0.55 -14.99
CA PRO A 122 -13.54 -0.62 -14.15
C PRO A 122 -12.25 -1.41 -13.91
N VAL A 123 -11.34 -1.51 -14.88
CA VAL A 123 -10.06 -2.23 -14.69
C VAL A 123 -9.16 -1.51 -13.70
N VAL A 124 -8.97 -0.20 -13.83
CA VAL A 124 -8.13 0.57 -12.88
C VAL A 124 -8.72 0.55 -11.47
N VAL A 125 -10.04 0.62 -11.34
CA VAL A 125 -10.73 0.50 -10.04
C VAL A 125 -10.51 -0.89 -9.44
N LEU A 126 -10.68 -1.97 -10.22
CA LEU A 126 -10.43 -3.33 -9.75
C LEU A 126 -8.96 -3.58 -9.41
N GLN A 127 -8.01 -3.01 -10.17
CA GLN A 127 -6.58 -3.05 -9.82
C GLN A 127 -6.31 -2.35 -8.48
N THR A 128 -6.96 -1.22 -8.23
CA THR A 128 -6.81 -0.48 -6.97
C THR A 128 -7.31 -1.31 -5.78
N ILE A 129 -8.50 -1.89 -5.90
CA ILE A 129 -9.06 -2.79 -4.88
C ILE A 129 -8.17 -4.02 -4.71
N ALA A 130 -7.70 -4.60 -5.81
CA ALA A 130 -6.82 -5.76 -5.80
C ALA A 130 -5.50 -5.49 -5.08
N ALA A 131 -4.88 -4.33 -5.31
CA ALA A 131 -3.64 -3.96 -4.64
C ALA A 131 -3.86 -3.71 -3.13
N ASN A 132 -4.94 -3.02 -2.75
CA ASN A 132 -5.25 -2.80 -1.33
C ASN A 132 -5.54 -4.12 -0.59
N LEU A 133 -6.34 -5.00 -1.18
CA LEU A 133 -6.76 -6.25 -0.54
C LEU A 133 -5.73 -7.39 -0.67
N GLY A 134 -4.92 -7.39 -1.72
CA GLY A 134 -3.79 -8.30 -1.85
C GLY A 134 -2.71 -7.98 -0.82
N SER A 135 -2.33 -6.71 -0.71
CA SER A 135 -1.32 -6.25 0.23
C SER A 135 -1.68 -6.53 1.70
N MET A 136 -2.96 -6.66 2.00
CA MET A 136 -3.46 -7.01 3.32
C MET A 136 -2.86 -8.32 3.86
N LEU A 137 -2.59 -9.31 2.99
CA LEU A 137 -2.24 -10.67 3.41
C LEU A 137 -0.90 -10.74 4.15
N THR A 138 0.08 -9.95 3.76
CA THR A 138 1.45 -10.11 4.27
C THR A 138 1.91 -8.92 5.12
N PRO A 139 2.86 -9.13 6.04
CA PRO A 139 3.45 -8.03 6.80
C PRO A 139 4.12 -6.96 5.94
N ILE A 140 4.65 -7.31 4.77
CA ILE A 140 5.37 -6.40 3.88
C ILE A 140 4.51 -5.78 2.78
N GLY A 141 3.26 -6.22 2.64
CA GLY A 141 2.35 -5.78 1.57
C GLY A 141 1.96 -4.31 1.67
N ASN A 142 1.96 -3.74 2.88
CA ASN A 142 1.72 -2.32 3.08
C ASN A 142 2.35 -1.81 4.38
N PRO A 143 2.60 -0.49 4.51
CA PRO A 143 3.29 0.10 5.65
C PRO A 143 2.60 -0.14 6.99
N GLN A 144 1.26 -0.07 7.04
CA GLN A 144 0.49 -0.28 8.27
C GLN A 144 0.60 -1.73 8.77
N ASN A 145 0.63 -2.72 7.87
CA ASN A 145 0.82 -4.12 8.27
C ASN A 145 2.20 -4.36 8.85
N LEU A 146 3.24 -3.79 8.24
CA LEU A 146 4.61 -3.94 8.74
C LEU A 146 4.72 -3.41 10.17
N TYR A 147 4.14 -2.26 10.42
CA TYR A 147 4.10 -1.64 11.75
C TYR A 147 3.28 -2.48 12.74
N LEU A 148 2.03 -2.80 12.40
CA LEU A 148 1.14 -3.58 13.29
C LEU A 148 1.67 -4.99 13.55
N TYR A 149 2.30 -5.62 12.56
CA TYR A 149 3.02 -6.88 12.74
C TYR A 149 4.18 -6.75 13.74
N GLY A 150 4.91 -5.62 13.68
CA GLY A 150 5.93 -5.28 14.67
C GLY A 150 5.39 -5.28 16.08
N LEU A 151 4.28 -4.55 16.30
CA LEU A 151 3.61 -4.41 17.60
C LEU A 151 2.97 -5.71 18.09
N ALA A 152 2.36 -6.48 17.20
CA ALA A 152 1.65 -7.71 17.56
C ALA A 152 2.53 -8.78 18.22
N GLY A 153 3.84 -8.74 17.98
CA GLY A 153 4.77 -9.69 18.59
C GLY A 153 4.66 -11.14 18.09
N VAL A 154 3.78 -11.41 17.11
CA VAL A 154 3.51 -12.76 16.57
C VAL A 154 4.44 -13.14 15.44
N GLY A 155 4.46 -14.41 15.05
CA GLY A 155 5.17 -14.88 13.85
C GLY A 155 4.46 -14.47 12.55
N ALA A 156 5.22 -14.37 11.44
CA ALA A 156 4.68 -13.98 10.14
C ALA A 156 3.53 -14.89 9.66
N GLY A 157 3.66 -16.21 9.87
CA GLY A 157 2.60 -17.17 9.54
C GLY A 157 1.30 -16.91 10.30
N GLN A 158 1.39 -16.56 11.58
CA GLN A 158 0.20 -16.26 12.39
C GLN A 158 -0.47 -14.95 11.92
N PHE A 159 0.32 -13.92 11.60
CA PHE A 159 -0.20 -12.67 11.04
C PHE A 159 -0.93 -12.91 9.72
N ILE A 160 -0.33 -13.72 8.82
CA ILE A 160 -0.95 -14.11 7.54
C ILE A 160 -2.28 -14.87 7.80
N MET A 161 -2.31 -15.81 8.74
CA MET A 161 -3.52 -16.56 9.05
C MET A 161 -4.67 -15.69 9.56
N TRP A 162 -4.41 -14.56 10.20
CA TRP A 162 -5.44 -13.62 10.62
C TRP A 162 -6.18 -12.98 9.44
N LEU A 163 -5.46 -12.71 8.33
CA LEU A 163 -5.96 -11.94 7.21
C LEU A 163 -6.30 -12.81 5.98
N LEU A 164 -5.82 -14.06 5.96
CA LEU A 164 -6.01 -15.00 4.86
C LEU A 164 -7.49 -15.22 4.49
N PRO A 165 -8.43 -15.47 5.43
CA PRO A 165 -9.83 -15.67 5.08
C PRO A 165 -10.42 -14.48 4.29
N TYR A 166 -10.13 -13.27 4.75
CA TYR A 166 -10.61 -12.03 4.11
C TYR A 166 -9.95 -11.80 2.75
N THR A 167 -8.68 -12.18 2.61
CA THR A 167 -7.96 -12.13 1.33
C THR A 167 -8.57 -13.11 0.31
N ILE A 168 -8.97 -14.31 0.73
CA ILE A 168 -9.65 -15.30 -0.12
C ILE A 168 -11.02 -14.77 -0.55
N VAL A 169 -11.81 -14.23 0.37
CA VAL A 169 -13.09 -13.59 0.04
C VAL A 169 -12.89 -12.46 -0.96
N SER A 170 -11.86 -11.62 -0.75
CA SER A 170 -11.51 -10.52 -1.66
C SER A 170 -11.20 -11.01 -3.07
N ALA A 171 -10.38 -12.07 -3.19
CA ALA A 171 -10.04 -12.68 -4.47
C ALA A 171 -11.31 -13.22 -5.18
N THR A 172 -12.20 -13.85 -4.43
CA THR A 172 -13.47 -14.38 -4.96
C THR A 172 -14.35 -13.25 -5.52
N ILE A 173 -14.52 -12.15 -4.77
CA ILE A 173 -15.31 -11.00 -5.22
C ILE A 173 -14.67 -10.33 -6.44
N LEU A 174 -13.33 -10.24 -6.49
CA LEU A 174 -12.61 -9.71 -7.65
C LEU A 174 -12.88 -10.56 -8.90
N ILE A 175 -12.79 -11.89 -8.80
CA ILE A 175 -13.10 -12.81 -9.90
C ILE A 175 -14.53 -12.62 -10.37
N ILE A 176 -15.51 -12.57 -9.45
CA ILE A 176 -16.91 -12.33 -9.79
C ILE A 176 -17.06 -10.98 -10.50
N SER A 177 -16.42 -9.92 -9.99
CA SER A 177 -16.47 -8.58 -10.59
C SER A 177 -15.92 -8.56 -12.02
N ILE A 178 -14.83 -9.28 -12.29
CA ILE A 178 -14.28 -9.44 -13.65
C ILE A 178 -15.26 -10.18 -14.55
N MET A 179 -15.89 -11.24 -14.04
CA MET A 179 -16.86 -12.02 -14.81
C MET A 179 -18.15 -11.25 -15.12
N LEU A 180 -18.47 -10.19 -14.38
CA LEU A 180 -19.61 -9.31 -14.62
C LEU A 180 -19.30 -8.16 -15.59
N LEU A 181 -18.05 -7.97 -16.01
CA LEU A 181 -17.67 -6.90 -16.96
C LEU A 181 -18.35 -7.13 -18.32
N LYS A 182 -18.79 -6.03 -18.93
CA LYS A 182 -19.29 -6.02 -20.31
C LYS A 182 -18.16 -6.30 -21.29
N ASN A 183 -18.47 -6.91 -22.45
CA ASN A 183 -17.53 -7.20 -23.54
C ASN A 183 -16.35 -8.10 -23.14
N LYS A 184 -16.45 -8.86 -22.05
CA LYS A 184 -15.40 -9.73 -21.52
C LYS A 184 -14.93 -10.83 -22.48
N ASN A 185 -15.79 -11.28 -23.39
CA ASN A 185 -15.51 -12.37 -24.35
C ASN A 185 -14.95 -11.87 -25.69
N ALA A 186 -14.78 -10.55 -25.87
CA ALA A 186 -14.17 -10.01 -27.06
C ALA A 186 -12.72 -10.50 -27.20
N ASP A 187 -12.29 -10.68 -28.45
CA ASP A 187 -10.91 -11.08 -28.73
C ASP A 187 -9.95 -9.91 -28.48
N VAL A 188 -8.77 -10.25 -27.99
CA VAL A 188 -7.65 -9.31 -27.82
C VAL A 188 -6.94 -9.21 -29.17
N SER A 189 -7.12 -8.10 -29.88
CA SER A 189 -6.30 -7.77 -31.04
C SER A 189 -5.38 -6.62 -30.66
N MET A 190 -4.11 -6.92 -30.45
CA MET A 190 -3.11 -5.88 -30.23
C MET A 190 -2.73 -5.30 -31.59
N LYS A 191 -2.75 -3.97 -31.71
CA LYS A 191 -2.09 -3.29 -32.83
C LYS A 191 -0.59 -3.42 -32.60
N ASP A 192 0.12 -4.00 -33.58
CA ASP A 192 1.58 -4.10 -33.53
C ASP A 192 2.18 -2.69 -33.34
N THR A 193 2.60 -2.40 -32.16
CA THR A 193 3.46 -1.26 -31.87
C THR A 193 4.82 -1.84 -31.51
N ASP A 194 5.82 -1.58 -32.36
CA ASP A 194 7.24 -1.84 -32.10
C ASP A 194 7.71 -0.99 -30.91
N ASP A 195 7.22 -1.29 -29.72
CA ASP A 195 7.64 -0.60 -28.51
C ASP A 195 8.73 -1.41 -27.80
N ASN A 196 9.91 -1.41 -28.42
CA ASN A 196 11.17 -1.89 -27.85
C ASN A 196 11.75 -0.92 -26.80
N SER A 197 10.90 -0.15 -26.10
CA SER A 197 11.32 0.81 -25.07
C SER A 197 11.57 0.17 -23.69
N GLY A 198 11.77 -1.14 -23.62
CA GLY A 198 12.15 -1.80 -22.38
C GLY A 198 13.55 -1.38 -21.92
N GLN A 199 13.66 -0.65 -20.80
CA GLN A 199 14.95 -0.44 -20.15
C GLN A 199 15.65 -1.80 -20.00
N LYS A 200 16.89 -1.90 -20.52
CA LYS A 200 17.69 -3.13 -20.40
C LYS A 200 18.01 -3.34 -18.93
N ALA A 201 17.37 -4.34 -18.33
CA ALA A 201 17.71 -4.77 -16.98
C ALA A 201 19.19 -5.19 -16.97
N GLU A 202 19.95 -4.65 -16.05
CA GLU A 202 21.29 -5.17 -15.77
C GLU A 202 21.13 -6.42 -14.88
N PRO A 203 21.49 -7.62 -15.36
CA PRO A 203 21.26 -8.86 -14.62
C PRO A 203 21.91 -8.88 -13.23
N VAL A 204 23.04 -8.20 -13.08
CA VAL A 204 23.78 -8.10 -11.81
C VAL A 204 22.99 -7.29 -10.79
N ASN A 205 22.42 -6.15 -11.20
CA ASN A 205 21.61 -5.30 -10.30
C ASN A 205 20.37 -6.05 -9.84
N VAL A 206 19.70 -6.76 -10.77
CA VAL A 206 18.54 -7.59 -10.45
C VAL A 206 18.87 -8.66 -9.42
N LEU A 207 19.99 -9.36 -9.60
CA LEU A 207 20.44 -10.38 -8.66
C LEU A 207 20.70 -9.80 -7.27
N LEU A 208 21.39 -8.66 -7.20
CA LEU A 208 21.69 -7.99 -5.93
C LEU A 208 20.44 -7.52 -5.20
N TYR A 209 19.48 -6.88 -5.89
CA TYR A 209 18.20 -6.52 -5.29
C TYR A 209 17.40 -7.76 -4.85
N THR A 210 17.52 -8.88 -5.56
CA THR A 210 16.88 -10.15 -5.15
C THR A 210 17.50 -10.70 -3.88
N ILE A 211 18.80 -10.66 -3.75
CA ILE A 211 19.49 -11.07 -2.50
C ILE A 211 19.05 -10.17 -1.35
N LEU A 212 19.03 -8.84 -1.54
CA LEU A 212 18.56 -7.89 -0.53
C LEU A 212 17.10 -8.14 -0.15
N PHE A 213 16.24 -8.49 -1.11
CA PHE A 213 14.85 -8.83 -0.84
C PHE A 213 14.70 -10.12 -0.01
N ILE A 214 15.50 -11.15 -0.31
CA ILE A 214 15.53 -12.37 0.51
C ILE A 214 15.98 -12.06 1.94
N ILE A 215 17.01 -11.22 2.10
CA ILE A 215 17.45 -10.77 3.43
C ILE A 215 16.32 -10.00 4.14
N ALA A 216 15.58 -9.15 3.43
CA ALA A 216 14.42 -8.44 3.99
C ALA A 216 13.35 -9.42 4.50
N LEU A 217 13.07 -10.50 3.77
CA LEU A 217 12.13 -11.53 4.22
C LEU A 217 12.63 -12.23 5.51
N LEU A 218 13.91 -12.52 5.62
CA LEU A 218 14.52 -13.09 6.84
C LEU A 218 14.43 -12.12 8.04
N VAL A 219 14.59 -10.82 7.80
CA VAL A 219 14.43 -9.79 8.85
C VAL A 219 12.96 -9.66 9.27
N VAL A 220 12.02 -9.67 8.33
CA VAL A 220 10.59 -9.68 8.66
C VAL A 220 10.20 -10.94 9.42
N ALA A 221 10.72 -12.10 9.03
CA ALA A 221 10.57 -13.37 9.76
C ALA A 221 11.28 -13.40 11.14
N ARG A 222 11.96 -12.30 11.52
CA ARG A 222 12.70 -12.16 12.79
C ARG A 222 13.91 -13.07 12.95
N VAL A 223 14.44 -13.60 11.83
CA VAL A 223 15.67 -14.41 11.81
C VAL A 223 16.91 -13.51 11.91
N LEU A 224 16.87 -12.34 11.27
CA LEU A 224 17.97 -11.37 11.25
C LEU A 224 17.52 -10.04 11.87
N PRO A 225 18.43 -9.27 12.49
CA PRO A 225 18.11 -7.96 13.03
C PRO A 225 17.95 -6.92 11.91
N TRP A 226 17.03 -5.97 12.10
CA TRP A 226 16.62 -4.99 11.10
C TRP A 226 17.76 -4.08 10.60
N TYR A 227 18.69 -3.71 11.50
CA TYR A 227 19.80 -2.82 11.14
C TYR A 227 20.79 -3.45 10.15
N VAL A 228 20.91 -4.80 10.13
CA VAL A 228 21.70 -5.51 9.12
C VAL A 228 21.15 -5.25 7.73
N LEU A 229 19.83 -5.38 7.54
CA LEU A 229 19.18 -5.08 6.28
C LEU A 229 19.42 -3.62 5.87
N THR A 230 19.17 -2.69 6.79
CA THR A 230 19.29 -1.23 6.50
C THR A 230 20.70 -0.86 6.06
N VAL A 231 21.72 -1.38 6.75
CA VAL A 231 23.12 -1.13 6.38
C VAL A 231 23.46 -1.78 5.04
N LEU A 232 23.08 -3.03 4.81
CA LEU A 232 23.34 -3.72 3.54
C LEU A 232 22.66 -3.01 2.36
N VAL A 233 21.40 -2.61 2.50
CA VAL A 233 20.69 -1.86 1.46
C VAL A 233 21.37 -0.53 1.19
N LEU A 234 21.74 0.22 2.23
CA LEU A 234 22.44 1.50 2.09
C LEU A 234 23.77 1.34 1.32
N VAL A 235 24.62 0.42 1.77
CA VAL A 235 25.95 0.23 1.18
C VAL A 235 25.84 -0.27 -0.26
N THR A 236 25.04 -1.33 -0.49
CA THR A 236 24.89 -1.93 -1.83
C THR A 236 24.32 -0.91 -2.81
N THR A 237 23.23 -0.21 -2.44
CA THR A 237 22.59 0.76 -3.33
C THR A 237 23.47 1.99 -3.57
N PHE A 238 24.22 2.43 -2.56
CA PHE A 238 25.15 3.55 -2.72
C PHE A 238 26.25 3.24 -3.75
N ILE A 239 26.73 1.98 -3.80
CA ILE A 239 27.77 1.55 -4.75
C ILE A 239 27.19 1.37 -6.16
N ILE A 240 25.99 0.76 -6.29
CA ILE A 240 25.42 0.35 -7.58
C ILE A 240 24.63 1.47 -8.22
N GLU A 241 23.65 2.02 -7.49
CA GLU A 241 22.67 2.98 -8.01
C GLU A 241 22.31 4.05 -6.96
N ARG A 242 23.27 4.87 -6.53
CA ARG A 242 23.04 5.88 -5.48
C ARG A 242 21.82 6.77 -5.69
N ASN A 243 21.38 6.96 -6.94
CA ASN A 243 20.20 7.77 -7.26
C ASN A 243 18.90 7.13 -6.74
N VAL A 244 18.86 5.81 -6.55
CA VAL A 244 17.71 5.10 -5.99
C VAL A 244 17.45 5.49 -4.55
N LEU A 245 18.52 5.77 -3.78
CA LEU A 245 18.39 6.24 -2.39
C LEU A 245 17.54 7.51 -2.28
N LEU A 246 17.60 8.40 -3.28
CA LEU A 246 16.82 9.64 -3.30
C LEU A 246 15.36 9.43 -3.72
N LYS A 247 15.01 8.24 -4.20
CA LYS A 247 13.66 7.91 -4.71
C LYS A 247 12.76 7.26 -3.66
N ALA A 248 13.23 7.01 -2.43
CA ALA A 248 12.39 6.54 -1.34
C ALA A 248 11.35 7.60 -0.97
N ASP A 249 10.21 7.15 -0.48
CA ASP A 249 9.16 8.04 0.01
C ASP A 249 9.49 8.53 1.43
N TYR A 250 10.35 9.54 1.50
CA TYR A 250 10.72 10.17 2.76
C TYR A 250 9.56 10.91 3.43
N ALA A 251 8.55 11.36 2.64
CA ALA A 251 7.37 12.01 3.20
C ALA A 251 6.57 11.01 4.05
N LEU A 252 6.40 9.78 3.56
CA LEU A 252 5.76 8.72 4.33
C LEU A 252 6.53 8.40 5.63
N LEU A 253 7.86 8.26 5.58
CA LEU A 253 8.67 8.00 6.78
C LEU A 253 8.55 9.12 7.81
N LEU A 254 8.58 10.38 7.38
CA LEU A 254 8.40 11.54 8.25
C LEU A 254 6.97 11.61 8.80
N THR A 255 5.98 11.18 8.04
CA THR A 255 4.59 11.06 8.51
C THR A 255 4.48 10.08 9.68
N PHE A 256 5.15 8.93 9.58
CA PHE A 256 5.24 7.97 10.70
C PHE A 256 5.84 8.60 11.95
N VAL A 257 6.96 9.31 11.81
CA VAL A 257 7.62 9.99 12.94
C VAL A 257 6.65 11.00 13.60
N GLY A 258 5.95 11.82 12.80
CA GLY A 258 4.96 12.77 13.31
C GLY A 258 3.85 12.09 14.10
N PHE A 259 3.28 11.00 13.59
CA PHE A 259 2.24 10.26 14.30
C PHE A 259 2.78 9.52 15.54
N PHE A 260 3.99 8.97 15.49
CA PHE A 260 4.59 8.37 16.69
C PHE A 260 4.73 9.37 17.84
N ILE A 261 5.19 10.60 17.54
CA ILE A 261 5.29 11.66 18.54
C ILE A 261 3.89 12.03 19.07
N PHE A 262 2.94 12.24 18.18
CA PHE A 262 1.57 12.59 18.57
C PHE A 262 0.94 11.50 19.45
N THR A 263 0.97 10.25 19.01
CA THR A 263 0.36 9.12 19.73
C THR A 263 1.07 8.88 21.08
N GLY A 264 2.40 8.96 21.11
CA GLY A 264 3.18 8.84 22.34
C GLY A 264 2.84 9.93 23.36
N ASN A 265 2.66 11.19 22.91
CA ASN A 265 2.24 12.29 23.79
C ASN A 265 0.81 12.09 24.28
N MET A 266 -0.13 11.69 23.41
CA MET A 266 -1.52 11.44 23.80
C MET A 266 -1.63 10.29 24.81
N GLY A 267 -0.80 9.25 24.67
CA GLY A 267 -0.72 8.16 25.64
C GLY A 267 -0.25 8.57 27.04
N ARG A 268 0.49 9.69 27.17
CA ARG A 268 0.90 10.23 28.49
C ARG A 268 -0.18 11.06 29.18
N ILE A 269 -1.22 11.45 28.46
CA ILE A 269 -2.33 12.25 29.03
C ILE A 269 -3.44 11.28 29.40
N GLU A 270 -3.45 10.85 30.66
CA GLU A 270 -4.34 9.80 31.16
C GLU A 270 -5.82 9.97 30.75
N PRO A 271 -6.47 11.15 30.90
CA PRO A 271 -7.87 11.33 30.48
C PRO A 271 -8.07 11.09 28.95
N VAL A 272 -7.10 11.49 28.14
CA VAL A 272 -7.15 11.31 26.68
C VAL A 272 -6.94 9.85 26.32
N ALA A 273 -5.97 9.20 26.95
CA ALA A 273 -5.69 7.78 26.74
C ALA A 273 -6.90 6.91 27.10
N LEU A 274 -7.53 7.15 28.26
CA LEU A 274 -8.74 6.44 28.68
C LEU A 274 -9.92 6.69 27.73
N PHE A 275 -10.13 7.93 27.28
CA PHE A 275 -11.19 8.26 26.34
C PHE A 275 -11.00 7.54 24.98
N LEU A 276 -9.79 7.58 24.43
CA LEU A 276 -9.48 6.95 23.14
C LEU A 276 -9.51 5.41 23.22
N SER A 277 -9.02 4.83 24.31
CA SER A 277 -9.15 3.40 24.57
C SER A 277 -10.61 2.99 24.71
N GLY A 278 -11.43 3.75 25.43
CA GLY A 278 -12.86 3.46 25.57
C GLY A 278 -13.65 3.50 24.24
N ILE A 279 -13.17 4.25 23.25
CA ILE A 279 -13.72 4.24 21.89
C ILE A 279 -13.22 3.03 21.09
N ALA A 280 -11.93 2.70 21.22
CA ALA A 280 -11.25 1.72 20.39
C ALA A 280 -11.49 0.27 20.87
N ASP A 281 -11.37 0.01 22.16
CA ASP A 281 -11.42 -1.34 22.72
C ASP A 281 -12.76 -2.05 22.46
N GLY A 282 -12.66 -3.25 21.87
CA GLY A 282 -13.79 -4.07 21.44
C GLY A 282 -14.49 -3.60 20.15
N ARG A 283 -14.05 -2.49 19.56
CA ARG A 283 -14.63 -1.90 18.35
C ARG A 283 -13.57 -1.61 17.27
N GLU A 284 -12.38 -2.17 17.40
CA GLU A 284 -11.20 -1.86 16.60
C GLU A 284 -11.48 -1.93 15.09
N ILE A 285 -12.26 -2.92 14.64
CA ILE A 285 -12.60 -3.08 13.22
C ILE A 285 -13.41 -1.87 12.72
N GLY A 286 -14.50 -1.54 13.42
CA GLY A 286 -15.38 -0.43 13.03
C GLY A 286 -14.67 0.92 13.14
N VAL A 287 -13.96 1.16 14.23
CA VAL A 287 -13.20 2.40 14.47
C VAL A 287 -12.06 2.51 13.45
N GLY A 288 -11.35 1.42 13.16
CA GLY A 288 -10.30 1.38 12.13
C GLY A 288 -10.84 1.73 10.74
N ILE A 289 -12.00 1.17 10.36
CA ILE A 289 -12.66 1.49 9.09
C ILE A 289 -13.01 2.99 9.03
N ILE A 290 -13.72 3.52 10.04
CA ILE A 290 -14.20 4.91 10.03
C ILE A 290 -13.03 5.90 10.05
N THR A 291 -12.04 5.67 10.89
CA THR A 291 -10.85 6.52 10.98
C THR A 291 -10.08 6.54 9.66
N SER A 292 -9.99 5.39 8.98
CA SER A 292 -9.34 5.31 7.66
C SER A 292 -10.03 6.17 6.60
N GLN A 293 -11.37 6.34 6.65
CA GLN A 293 -12.08 7.21 5.72
C GLN A 293 -11.71 8.69 5.91
N CYS A 294 -11.27 9.08 7.10
CA CYS A 294 -10.96 10.47 7.45
C CYS A 294 -9.49 10.83 7.21
N ILE A 295 -8.57 9.94 7.62
CA ILE A 295 -7.14 10.25 7.66
C ILE A 295 -6.26 9.25 6.91
N SER A 296 -6.84 8.31 6.15
CA SER A 296 -6.17 7.18 5.50
C SER A 296 -5.78 6.04 6.47
N ASN A 297 -5.68 4.83 5.92
CA ASN A 297 -5.46 3.59 6.68
C ASN A 297 -4.12 3.53 7.41
N VAL A 298 -3.05 4.08 6.83
CA VAL A 298 -1.72 4.10 7.49
C VAL A 298 -1.74 4.99 8.73
N PRO A 299 -2.13 6.27 8.66
CA PRO A 299 -2.30 7.11 9.85
C PRO A 299 -3.29 6.55 10.88
N ALA A 300 -4.39 5.93 10.40
CA ALA A 300 -5.36 5.31 11.30
C ALA A 300 -4.73 4.18 12.13
N ALA A 301 -3.91 3.32 11.49
CA ALA A 301 -3.16 2.28 12.19
C ALA A 301 -2.22 2.84 13.24
N LEU A 302 -1.44 3.88 12.89
CA LEU A 302 -0.49 4.52 13.80
C LEU A 302 -1.19 5.19 14.99
N LEU A 303 -2.29 5.89 14.72
CA LEU A 303 -3.05 6.58 15.76
C LEU A 303 -3.70 5.59 16.72
N LEU A 304 -4.45 4.62 16.20
CA LEU A 304 -5.27 3.74 17.02
C LEU A 304 -4.47 2.68 17.77
N SER A 305 -3.29 2.29 17.26
CA SER A 305 -2.45 1.26 17.89
C SER A 305 -1.96 1.61 19.30
N GLY A 306 -1.88 2.90 19.62
CA GLY A 306 -1.54 3.35 20.97
C GLY A 306 -2.67 3.22 22.00
N PHE A 307 -3.90 2.89 21.55
CA PHE A 307 -5.10 2.92 22.38
C PHE A 307 -5.92 1.63 22.33
N THR A 308 -5.37 0.55 21.78
CA THR A 308 -5.97 -0.79 21.79
C THR A 308 -4.93 -1.87 21.99
N HIS A 309 -5.34 -2.98 22.61
CA HIS A 309 -4.53 -4.19 22.76
C HIS A 309 -4.83 -5.24 21.69
N ASN A 310 -5.92 -5.09 20.94
CA ASN A 310 -6.34 -6.06 19.93
C ASN A 310 -5.79 -5.69 18.54
N ILE A 311 -4.48 -5.90 18.36
CA ILE A 311 -3.80 -5.58 17.11
C ILE A 311 -4.34 -6.40 15.92
N LYS A 312 -4.85 -7.63 16.13
CA LYS A 312 -5.49 -8.44 15.08
C LYS A 312 -6.70 -7.69 14.49
N ASN A 313 -7.62 -7.27 15.35
CA ASN A 313 -8.84 -6.58 14.91
C ASN A 313 -8.52 -5.20 14.33
N LEU A 314 -7.55 -4.49 14.89
CA LEU A 314 -7.09 -3.22 14.32
C LEU A 314 -6.51 -3.41 12.91
N ALA A 315 -5.62 -4.40 12.73
CA ALA A 315 -5.04 -4.70 11.42
C ALA A 315 -6.13 -5.02 10.39
N LEU A 316 -7.13 -5.82 10.77
CA LEU A 316 -8.27 -6.11 9.91
C LEU A 316 -9.07 -4.84 9.59
N GLY A 317 -9.39 -4.03 10.61
CA GLY A 317 -10.17 -2.81 10.46
C GLY A 317 -9.54 -1.79 9.52
N VAL A 318 -8.22 -1.51 9.67
CA VAL A 318 -7.54 -0.53 8.82
C VAL A 318 -7.27 -1.05 7.40
N ASN A 319 -7.12 -2.36 7.20
CA ASN A 319 -6.99 -2.93 5.86
C ASN A 319 -8.32 -2.90 5.09
N ILE A 320 -9.42 -3.31 5.70
CA ILE A 320 -10.77 -3.15 5.13
C ILE A 320 -11.08 -1.66 4.97
N GLY A 321 -10.69 -0.83 5.93
CA GLY A 321 -10.84 0.61 5.90
C GLY A 321 -10.07 1.33 4.80
N GLY A 322 -9.08 0.69 4.17
CA GLY A 322 -8.43 1.18 2.96
C GLY A 322 -9.34 1.21 1.72
N LEU A 323 -10.49 0.56 1.80
CA LEU A 323 -11.60 0.67 0.85
C LEU A 323 -12.51 1.85 1.23
N GLY A 324 -13.43 2.21 0.33
CA GLY A 324 -14.43 3.26 0.57
C GLY A 324 -14.08 4.54 -0.18
N THR A 325 -13.63 5.58 0.52
CA THR A 325 -13.29 6.87 -0.10
C THR A 325 -11.91 6.85 -0.76
N LEU A 326 -11.65 7.80 -1.68
CA LEU A 326 -10.31 7.97 -2.27
C LEU A 326 -9.24 8.35 -1.24
N ILE A 327 -9.64 8.96 -0.12
CA ILE A 327 -8.73 9.36 0.96
C ILE A 327 -8.35 8.17 1.84
N ALA A 328 -9.20 7.14 1.88
CA ALA A 328 -9.02 5.98 2.76
C ALA A 328 -7.70 5.22 2.52
N SER A 329 -7.13 5.30 1.31
CA SER A 329 -5.83 4.74 0.97
C SER A 329 -5.05 5.64 0.02
N MET A 330 -3.77 5.87 0.30
CA MET A 330 -2.84 6.56 -0.61
C MET A 330 -2.78 5.87 -1.98
N ALA A 331 -2.81 4.55 -2.00
CA ALA A 331 -2.86 3.73 -3.21
C ALA A 331 -4.05 4.10 -4.12
N SER A 332 -5.21 4.39 -3.53
CA SER A 332 -6.40 4.85 -4.27
C SER A 332 -6.20 6.21 -4.94
N LEU A 333 -5.50 7.13 -4.28
CA LEU A 333 -5.15 8.43 -4.87
C LEU A 333 -4.12 8.30 -6.00
N ILE A 334 -3.19 7.36 -5.90
CA ILE A 334 -2.19 7.08 -6.93
C ILE A 334 -2.88 6.65 -8.23
N SER A 335 -3.70 5.62 -8.17
CA SER A 335 -4.41 5.11 -9.36
C SER A 335 -5.39 6.13 -9.95
N TYR A 336 -6.11 6.88 -9.10
CA TYR A 336 -6.95 7.99 -9.55
C TYR A 336 -6.16 9.04 -10.34
N LYS A 337 -5.01 9.50 -9.80
CA LYS A 337 -4.15 10.49 -10.47
C LYS A 337 -3.62 9.97 -11.81
N GLN A 338 -3.18 8.71 -11.87
CA GLN A 338 -2.70 8.09 -13.10
C GLN A 338 -3.80 8.04 -14.16
N TYR A 339 -5.01 7.61 -13.79
CA TYR A 339 -6.14 7.59 -14.71
C TYR A 339 -6.51 8.99 -15.21
N VAL A 340 -6.62 9.97 -14.30
CA VAL A 340 -7.03 11.35 -14.64
C VAL A 340 -6.00 12.06 -15.51
N ASN A 341 -4.71 11.77 -15.36
CA ASN A 341 -3.67 12.31 -16.23
C ASN A 341 -3.83 11.85 -17.68
N GLU A 342 -4.32 10.62 -17.89
CA GLU A 342 -4.53 10.03 -19.22
C GLU A 342 -5.91 10.34 -19.81
N VAL A 343 -6.95 10.51 -18.97
CA VAL A 343 -8.34 10.74 -19.35
C VAL A 343 -8.96 11.83 -18.46
N PRO A 344 -8.63 13.11 -18.68
CA PRO A 344 -9.08 14.21 -17.80
C PRO A 344 -10.60 14.35 -17.70
N ASP A 345 -11.33 14.08 -18.79
CA ASP A 345 -12.80 14.21 -18.84
C ASP A 345 -13.53 13.06 -18.14
N GLY A 346 -12.81 11.99 -17.78
CA GLY A 346 -13.38 10.80 -17.12
C GLY A 346 -13.52 10.92 -15.60
N LYS A 347 -13.11 12.01 -14.96
CA LYS A 347 -13.01 12.17 -13.49
C LYS A 347 -14.29 11.80 -12.74
N GLY A 348 -15.43 12.35 -13.13
CA GLY A 348 -16.71 12.13 -12.45
C GLY A 348 -17.16 10.66 -12.54
N LYS A 349 -17.04 10.07 -13.73
CA LYS A 349 -17.40 8.66 -13.96
C LYS A 349 -16.47 7.72 -13.19
N TYR A 350 -15.16 8.01 -13.15
CA TYR A 350 -14.21 7.26 -12.34
C TYR A 350 -14.59 7.31 -10.86
N PHE A 351 -14.84 8.51 -10.32
CA PHE A 351 -15.18 8.69 -8.90
C PHE A 351 -16.42 7.89 -8.50
N VAL A 352 -17.48 7.95 -9.30
CA VAL A 352 -18.71 7.19 -9.03
C VAL A 352 -18.44 5.67 -9.08
N THR A 353 -17.78 5.19 -10.15
CA THR A 353 -17.46 3.76 -10.29
C THR A 353 -16.55 3.28 -9.15
N PHE A 354 -15.52 4.06 -8.82
CA PHE A 354 -14.62 3.77 -7.71
C PHE A 354 -15.39 3.64 -6.40
N THR A 355 -16.22 4.63 -6.07
CA THR A 355 -16.98 4.63 -4.81
C THR A 355 -17.93 3.44 -4.73
N VAL A 356 -18.67 3.15 -5.78
CA VAL A 356 -19.62 2.02 -5.81
C VAL A 356 -18.90 0.70 -5.56
N TYR A 357 -17.85 0.40 -6.32
CA TYR A 357 -17.10 -0.84 -6.14
C TYR A 357 -16.46 -0.93 -4.75
N ASN A 358 -15.77 0.12 -4.29
CA ASN A 358 -15.12 0.11 -2.98
C ASN A 358 -16.13 -0.06 -1.83
N VAL A 359 -17.30 0.59 -1.89
CA VAL A 359 -18.34 0.45 -0.87
C VAL A 359 -18.92 -0.97 -0.86
N ILE A 360 -19.16 -1.56 -2.04
CA ILE A 360 -19.63 -2.96 -2.12
C ILE A 360 -18.62 -3.91 -1.45
N PHE A 361 -17.35 -3.81 -1.82
CA PHE A 361 -16.29 -4.65 -1.25
C PHE A 361 -16.15 -4.42 0.27
N LEU A 362 -16.21 -3.17 0.73
CA LEU A 362 -16.14 -2.81 2.14
C LEU A 362 -17.31 -3.45 2.92
N ILE A 363 -18.55 -3.32 2.42
CA ILE A 363 -19.74 -3.89 3.10
C ILE A 363 -19.63 -5.41 3.19
N VAL A 364 -19.26 -6.08 2.09
CA VAL A 364 -19.14 -7.55 2.08
C VAL A 364 -18.05 -8.01 3.04
N LEU A 365 -16.86 -7.39 3.02
CA LEU A 365 -15.76 -7.77 3.91
C LEU A 365 -16.09 -7.45 5.37
N TYR A 366 -16.74 -6.31 5.65
CA TYR A 366 -17.19 -5.99 7.00
C TYR A 366 -18.24 -6.98 7.49
N ALA A 367 -19.19 -7.39 6.65
CA ALA A 367 -20.15 -8.43 7.00
C ALA A 367 -19.43 -9.75 7.33
N CYS A 368 -18.41 -10.15 6.56
CA CYS A 368 -17.63 -11.36 6.83
C CYS A 368 -16.95 -11.33 8.22
N THR A 369 -16.62 -10.15 8.77
CA THR A 369 -16.02 -10.06 10.11
C THR A 369 -16.97 -10.49 11.25
N LYS A 370 -18.25 -10.70 10.96
CA LYS A 370 -19.24 -11.19 11.93
C LYS A 370 -19.34 -12.72 11.93
N PHE A 371 -18.81 -13.40 10.89
CA PHE A 371 -18.94 -14.84 10.71
C PHE A 371 -17.59 -15.56 10.76
N ILE A 372 -16.47 -14.86 10.56
CA ILE A 372 -15.09 -15.33 10.61
C ILE A 372 -14.40 -14.77 11.85
#